data_c33d9316886344a333ba3f59076bf2fb
#
_entry.id   c33d9316886344a333ba3f59076bf2fb
#
_cell.length_a   1.000
_cell.length_b   1.000
_cell.length_c   1.000
_cell.angle_alpha   90.00
_cell.angle_beta   90.00
_cell.angle_gamma   90.00
#
_symmetry.space_group_name_H-M   'P 1'
#
loop_
_entity.id
_entity.type
_entity.pdbx_description
1 polymer ?
#
loop_
_entity_poly.entity_id
_entity_poly.type
_entity_poly.pdbx_seq_one_letter_code
_entity_poly.pdbx_strand_id
1 'polypeptide(L)'
;NIYIKNLGTSLEQNGMLVNTISTSGDGKVFGKPDMAMFSLGVSELAQTSQTALSNANQKATELIAILKANGIPDNDIQTSQLSIYPEYDYTNNGSVLKGQRASISLSVKVKGIDEKAEKVAKTIDAVSQISNITIGSIGFDIEDKTALFTSARQLAFAKAKQKAEELSILSNTKLLTPVSISDATY
;
A
#
# COMPACT_ATOMS: atom_id res chain seq x y z
N ASN A 1 12.18 10.20 4.27
CA ASN A 1 13.03 11.31 4.74
C ASN A 1 13.31 11.13 6.22
N ILE A 2 14.57 10.90 6.59
CA ILE A 2 14.97 10.88 7.99
C ILE A 2 15.43 12.29 8.35
N TYR A 3 14.78 12.90 9.33
CA TYR A 3 15.22 14.15 9.91
C TYR A 3 15.96 13.85 11.20
N ILE A 4 17.26 14.15 11.24
CA ILE A 4 17.97 14.28 12.50
C ILE A 4 17.75 15.74 12.90
N LYS A 5 16.71 15.99 13.69
CA LYS A 5 16.42 17.32 14.22
C LYS A 5 17.13 17.44 15.56
N ASN A 6 18.23 18.13 15.58
CA ASN A 6 18.71 18.73 16.80
C ASN A 6 18.01 20.10 16.91
N LEU A 7 17.02 20.22 17.76
CA LEU A 7 16.41 21.49 18.09
C LEU A 7 17.50 22.32 18.81
N GLY A 8 17.93 23.40 18.15
CA GLY A 8 18.73 24.44 18.79
C GLY A 8 17.89 25.18 19.83
N THR A 9 17.48 24.46 20.86
CA THR A 9 17.05 25.03 22.12
C THR A 9 18.17 24.74 23.09
N SER A 10 18.71 25.81 23.68
CA SER A 10 19.55 25.69 24.87
C SER A 10 18.82 24.85 25.90
N LEU A 11 19.18 23.56 25.96
CA LEU A 11 18.79 22.73 27.08
C LEU A 11 19.60 23.25 28.29
N GLU A 12 18.96 24.00 29.17
CA GLU A 12 19.51 24.29 30.46
C GLU A 12 19.56 23.00 31.29
N GLN A 13 20.64 22.26 31.13
CA GLN A 13 21.01 21.20 32.04
C GLN A 13 22.10 21.81 32.97
N ASN A 14 21.73 22.11 34.19
CA ASN A 14 22.60 22.69 35.22
C ASN A 14 23.23 24.07 34.92
N GLY A 15 22.49 24.97 34.22
CA GLY A 15 22.96 26.33 34.00
C GLY A 15 24.11 26.47 32.99
N MET A 16 24.44 25.42 32.24
CA MET A 16 25.39 25.46 31.13
C MET A 16 24.66 25.62 29.79
N LEU A 17 25.02 26.62 29.00
CA LEU A 17 24.61 26.78 27.64
C LEU A 17 25.30 25.66 26.78
N VAL A 18 24.53 24.73 26.29
CA VAL A 18 25.02 23.68 25.40
C VAL A 18 24.88 24.17 23.96
N ASN A 19 26.01 24.43 23.31
CA ASN A 19 26.03 24.71 21.86
C ASN A 19 25.78 23.43 21.09
N THR A 20 24.76 23.39 20.23
CA THR A 20 24.40 22.24 19.42
C THR A 20 24.46 22.57 17.94
N ILE A 21 24.85 21.57 17.13
CA ILE A 21 24.74 21.59 15.67
C ILE A 21 23.51 20.76 15.29
N SER A 22 22.57 21.34 14.54
CA SER A 22 21.39 20.67 14.04
C SER A 22 21.53 20.38 12.55
N THR A 23 21.40 19.11 12.18
CA THR A 23 21.48 18.68 10.77
C THR A 23 20.39 17.68 10.44
N SER A 24 20.03 17.60 9.18
CA SER A 24 19.13 16.58 8.65
C SER A 24 19.74 15.89 7.43
N GLY A 25 19.40 14.62 7.25
CA GLY A 25 19.74 13.84 6.08
C GLY A 25 18.52 13.13 5.52
N ASP A 26 18.53 12.90 4.24
CA ASP A 26 17.54 12.10 3.52
C ASP A 26 18.23 10.91 2.86
N GLY A 27 17.53 9.76 2.84
CA GLY A 27 17.96 8.54 2.14
C GLY A 27 16.86 8.08 1.21
N LYS A 28 17.20 7.79 -0.05
CA LYS A 28 16.28 7.25 -1.03
C LYS A 28 16.88 5.99 -1.64
N VAL A 29 16.13 4.90 -1.59
CA VAL A 29 16.51 3.61 -2.16
C VAL A 29 15.36 3.14 -3.04
N PHE A 30 15.69 2.56 -4.16
CA PHE A 30 14.72 1.97 -5.09
C PHE A 30 14.84 0.45 -5.04
N GLY A 31 13.70 -0.24 -5.08
CA GLY A 31 13.62 -1.68 -5.22
C GLY A 31 12.79 -2.06 -6.43
N LYS A 32 13.00 -3.26 -6.97
CA LYS A 32 12.13 -3.83 -7.97
C LYS A 32 10.87 -4.38 -7.30
N PRO A 33 9.66 -4.14 -7.85
CA PRO A 33 8.45 -4.79 -7.35
C PRO A 33 8.56 -6.32 -7.48
N ASP A 34 8.10 -7.02 -6.44
CA ASP A 34 8.01 -8.48 -6.39
C ASP A 34 6.58 -8.96 -6.13
N MET A 35 5.65 -8.04 -6.00
CA MET A 35 4.24 -8.27 -5.71
C MET A 35 3.35 -7.37 -6.57
N ALA A 36 2.22 -7.89 -7.01
CA ALA A 36 1.14 -7.11 -7.59
C ALA A 36 -0.12 -7.22 -6.72
N MET A 37 -0.89 -6.14 -6.69
CA MET A 37 -2.19 -6.08 -6.01
C MET A 37 -3.24 -5.55 -6.97
N PHE A 38 -4.42 -6.15 -6.95
CA PHE A 38 -5.58 -5.67 -7.70
C PHE A 38 -6.88 -6.06 -7.02
N SER A 39 -7.99 -5.44 -7.39
CA SER A 39 -9.31 -5.80 -6.91
C SER A 39 -10.12 -6.48 -8.02
N LEU A 40 -10.93 -7.45 -7.59
CA LEU A 40 -11.94 -8.09 -8.44
C LEU A 40 -13.31 -7.81 -7.85
N GLY A 41 -14.22 -7.32 -8.68
CA GLY A 41 -15.61 -7.06 -8.30
C GLY A 41 -16.54 -8.06 -8.98
N VAL A 42 -17.46 -8.63 -8.20
CA VAL A 42 -18.62 -9.39 -8.68
C VAL A 42 -19.86 -8.57 -8.41
N SER A 43 -20.77 -8.50 -9.37
CA SER A 43 -22.02 -7.75 -9.21
C SER A 43 -23.19 -8.50 -9.84
N GLU A 44 -24.20 -8.83 -9.03
CA GLU A 44 -25.38 -9.57 -9.45
C GLU A 44 -26.66 -8.80 -9.11
N LEU A 45 -27.61 -8.79 -10.05
CA LEU A 45 -28.91 -8.19 -9.91
C LEU A 45 -29.97 -9.31 -9.82
N ALA A 46 -30.90 -9.20 -8.86
CA ALA A 46 -32.03 -10.08 -8.76
C ALA A 46 -33.25 -9.36 -8.16
N GLN A 47 -34.43 -9.99 -8.18
CA GLN A 47 -35.66 -9.39 -7.66
C GLN A 47 -35.61 -9.21 -6.12
N THR A 48 -34.85 -10.07 -5.41
CA THR A 48 -34.70 -10.00 -3.96
C THR A 48 -33.23 -9.89 -3.55
N SER A 49 -32.97 -9.23 -2.43
CA SER A 49 -31.64 -9.13 -1.85
C SER A 49 -31.01 -10.49 -1.57
N GLN A 50 -31.81 -11.46 -1.13
CA GLN A 50 -31.35 -12.81 -0.84
C GLN A 50 -30.85 -13.53 -2.09
N THR A 51 -31.60 -13.45 -3.20
CA THR A 51 -31.19 -14.06 -4.47
C THR A 51 -29.98 -13.37 -5.08
N ALA A 52 -29.94 -12.03 -5.04
CA ALA A 52 -28.79 -11.27 -5.52
C ALA A 52 -27.52 -11.65 -4.75
N LEU A 53 -27.60 -11.73 -3.41
CA LEU A 53 -26.49 -12.12 -2.56
C LEU A 53 -26.04 -13.57 -2.81
N SER A 54 -26.98 -14.50 -2.94
CA SER A 54 -26.66 -15.90 -3.24
C SER A 54 -25.90 -16.04 -4.55
N ASN A 55 -26.36 -15.37 -5.60
CA ASN A 55 -25.70 -15.38 -6.92
C ASN A 55 -24.30 -14.74 -6.87
N ALA A 56 -24.16 -13.62 -6.16
CA ALA A 56 -22.88 -12.95 -5.99
C ALA A 56 -21.88 -13.83 -5.20
N ASN A 57 -22.33 -14.50 -4.14
CA ASN A 57 -21.50 -15.43 -3.38
C ASN A 57 -21.05 -16.64 -4.21
N GLN A 58 -21.94 -17.19 -5.04
CA GLN A 58 -21.59 -18.30 -5.92
C GLN A 58 -20.48 -17.88 -6.90
N LYS A 59 -20.60 -16.73 -7.54
CA LYS A 59 -19.56 -16.19 -8.44
C LYS A 59 -18.27 -15.84 -7.72
N ALA A 60 -18.34 -15.26 -6.52
CA ALA A 60 -17.16 -14.98 -5.73
C ALA A 60 -16.41 -16.27 -5.37
N THR A 61 -17.14 -17.34 -5.04
CA THR A 61 -16.56 -18.67 -4.78
C THR A 61 -15.88 -19.24 -6.02
N GLU A 62 -16.50 -19.12 -7.19
CA GLU A 62 -15.92 -19.53 -8.47
C GLU A 62 -14.63 -18.75 -8.79
N LEU A 63 -14.64 -17.41 -8.61
CA LEU A 63 -13.45 -16.56 -8.73
C LEU A 63 -12.33 -17.02 -7.80
N ILE A 64 -12.63 -17.26 -6.53
CA ILE A 64 -11.65 -17.73 -5.55
C ILE A 64 -11.06 -19.09 -5.99
N ALA A 65 -11.88 -19.99 -6.49
CA ALA A 65 -11.40 -21.28 -7.01
C ALA A 65 -10.43 -21.12 -8.18
N ILE A 66 -10.74 -20.22 -9.12
CA ILE A 66 -9.85 -19.91 -10.26
C ILE A 66 -8.53 -19.28 -9.79
N LEU A 67 -8.59 -18.33 -8.85
CA LEU A 67 -7.40 -17.72 -8.28
C LEU A 67 -6.49 -18.77 -7.61
N LYS A 68 -7.06 -19.69 -6.82
CA LYS A 68 -6.34 -20.81 -6.21
C LYS A 68 -5.71 -21.74 -7.24
N ALA A 69 -6.44 -22.07 -8.30
CA ALA A 69 -5.94 -22.90 -9.39
C ALA A 69 -4.77 -22.25 -10.13
N ASN A 70 -4.69 -20.91 -10.13
CA ASN A 70 -3.56 -20.13 -10.66
C ASN A 70 -2.46 -19.86 -9.63
N GLY A 71 -2.47 -20.57 -8.49
CA GLY A 71 -1.41 -20.51 -7.49
C GLY A 71 -1.45 -19.29 -6.58
N ILE A 72 -2.63 -18.68 -6.37
CA ILE A 72 -2.84 -17.63 -5.37
C ILE A 72 -3.34 -18.30 -4.08
N PRO A 73 -2.62 -18.22 -2.95
CA PRO A 73 -3.03 -18.82 -1.70
C PRO A 73 -4.18 -18.04 -1.05
N ASP A 74 -4.95 -18.72 -0.18
CA ASP A 74 -6.10 -18.11 0.51
C ASP A 74 -5.77 -16.82 1.27
N ASN A 75 -4.61 -16.77 1.91
CA ASN A 75 -4.17 -15.61 2.69
C ASN A 75 -3.94 -14.36 1.83
N ASP A 76 -3.79 -14.52 0.53
CA ASP A 76 -3.57 -13.44 -0.43
C ASP A 76 -4.85 -13.06 -1.19
N ILE A 77 -6.00 -13.68 -0.83
CA ILE A 77 -7.33 -13.37 -1.35
C ILE A 77 -8.21 -12.94 -0.18
N GLN A 78 -8.68 -11.70 -0.19
CA GLN A 78 -9.48 -11.15 0.90
C GLN A 78 -10.74 -10.49 0.35
N THR A 79 -11.90 -10.78 0.97
CA THR A 79 -13.11 -10.00 0.71
C THR A 79 -12.93 -8.62 1.36
N SER A 80 -12.90 -7.58 0.54
CA SER A 80 -12.67 -6.21 0.98
C SER A 80 -13.98 -5.43 1.18
N GLN A 81 -15.04 -5.82 0.46
CA GLN A 81 -16.33 -5.15 0.55
C GLN A 81 -17.47 -6.09 0.14
N LEU A 82 -18.61 -5.92 0.83
CA LEU A 82 -19.92 -6.47 0.46
C LEU A 82 -20.94 -5.33 0.55
N SER A 83 -21.75 -5.14 -0.49
CA SER A 83 -22.84 -4.17 -0.49
C SER A 83 -24.08 -4.74 -1.18
N ILE A 84 -25.25 -4.35 -0.69
CA ILE A 84 -26.53 -4.68 -1.28
C ILE A 84 -27.37 -3.41 -1.29
N TYR A 85 -27.91 -3.07 -2.46
CA TYR A 85 -28.73 -1.87 -2.63
C TYR A 85 -29.77 -2.04 -3.73
N PRO A 86 -30.90 -1.31 -3.65
CA PRO A 86 -31.89 -1.30 -4.71
C PRO A 86 -31.36 -0.58 -5.94
N GLU A 87 -31.58 -1.16 -7.12
CA GLU A 87 -31.28 -0.55 -8.40
C GLU A 87 -32.59 -0.09 -9.07
N TYR A 88 -32.58 1.16 -9.54
CA TYR A 88 -33.73 1.77 -10.20
C TYR A 88 -33.41 2.08 -11.65
N ASP A 89 -34.43 1.92 -12.50
CA ASP A 89 -34.42 2.41 -13.87
C ASP A 89 -35.09 3.78 -13.90
N TYR A 90 -34.41 4.78 -14.44
CA TYR A 90 -34.93 6.17 -14.51
C TYR A 90 -35.49 6.41 -15.90
N THR A 91 -36.80 6.56 -15.97
CA THR A 91 -37.52 6.85 -17.20
C THR A 91 -38.12 8.26 -17.14
N ASN A 92 -38.58 8.77 -18.29
CA ASN A 92 -39.27 10.09 -18.34
C ASN A 92 -40.55 10.15 -17.47
N ASN A 93 -41.09 9.00 -17.04
CA ASN A 93 -42.29 8.88 -16.21
C ASN A 93 -41.99 8.59 -14.74
N GLY A 94 -40.71 8.64 -14.31
CA GLY A 94 -40.31 8.38 -12.94
C GLY A 94 -39.28 7.24 -12.81
N SER A 95 -38.98 6.86 -11.58
CA SER A 95 -38.05 5.76 -11.27
C SER A 95 -38.81 4.46 -11.00
N VAL A 96 -38.40 3.37 -11.63
CA VAL A 96 -38.95 2.03 -11.44
C VAL A 96 -37.90 1.12 -10.82
N LEU A 97 -38.28 0.40 -9.75
CA LEU A 97 -37.37 -0.54 -9.13
C LEU A 97 -37.05 -1.69 -10.11
N LYS A 98 -35.78 -1.83 -10.49
CA LYS A 98 -35.28 -2.88 -11.37
C LYS A 98 -34.99 -4.17 -10.60
N GLY A 99 -34.56 -4.02 -9.34
CA GLY A 99 -34.25 -5.16 -8.46
C GLY A 99 -33.29 -4.74 -7.35
N GLN A 100 -32.67 -5.75 -6.75
CA GLN A 100 -31.63 -5.59 -5.72
C GLN A 100 -30.28 -6.02 -6.31
N ARG A 101 -29.30 -5.15 -6.18
CA ARG A 101 -27.93 -5.45 -6.61
C ARG A 101 -27.07 -5.83 -5.43
N ALA A 102 -26.42 -7.00 -5.48
CA ALA A 102 -25.39 -7.40 -4.54
C ALA A 102 -24.01 -7.29 -5.23
N SER A 103 -23.07 -6.63 -4.56
CA SER A 103 -21.69 -6.48 -5.05
C SER A 103 -20.72 -6.96 -4.00
N ILE A 104 -19.76 -7.79 -4.42
CA ILE A 104 -18.66 -8.32 -3.61
C ILE A 104 -17.35 -7.89 -4.25
N SER A 105 -16.45 -7.31 -3.47
CA SER A 105 -15.09 -6.97 -3.91
C SER A 105 -14.08 -7.85 -3.21
N LEU A 106 -13.17 -8.42 -3.99
CA LEU A 106 -12.02 -9.19 -3.51
C LEU A 106 -10.75 -8.37 -3.73
N SER A 107 -9.89 -8.31 -2.74
CA SER A 107 -8.52 -7.83 -2.87
C SER A 107 -7.60 -9.02 -3.06
N VAL A 108 -6.80 -9.00 -4.11
CA VAL A 108 -5.92 -10.10 -4.52
C VAL A 108 -4.48 -9.62 -4.53
N LYS A 109 -3.58 -10.41 -3.91
CA LYS A 109 -2.14 -10.20 -3.95
C LYS A 109 -1.49 -11.33 -4.74
N VAL A 110 -0.67 -10.99 -5.71
CA VAL A 110 0.12 -11.94 -6.50
C VAL A 110 1.58 -11.73 -6.16
N LYS A 111 2.14 -12.64 -5.40
CA LYS A 111 3.54 -12.60 -4.93
C LYS A 111 4.47 -13.35 -5.89
N GLY A 112 5.76 -13.00 -5.81
CA GLY A 112 6.80 -13.64 -6.61
C GLY A 112 6.62 -13.36 -8.10
N ILE A 113 6.31 -12.11 -8.45
CA ILE A 113 6.22 -11.70 -9.84
C ILE A 113 7.63 -11.52 -10.42
N ASP A 114 7.78 -11.91 -11.68
CA ASP A 114 8.98 -11.66 -12.49
C ASP A 114 8.93 -10.27 -13.15
N GLU A 115 9.97 -9.93 -13.88
CA GLU A 115 10.05 -8.64 -14.60
C GLU A 115 8.96 -8.47 -15.66
N LYS A 116 8.39 -9.56 -16.19
CA LYS A 116 7.35 -9.57 -17.21
C LYS A 116 5.94 -9.65 -16.63
N ALA A 117 5.83 -9.86 -15.30
CA ALA A 117 4.57 -10.06 -14.61
C ALA A 117 3.66 -11.14 -15.24
N GLU A 118 4.27 -12.20 -15.80
CA GLU A 118 3.54 -13.26 -16.51
C GLU A 118 2.50 -13.95 -15.63
N LYS A 119 2.81 -14.14 -14.33
CA LYS A 119 1.87 -14.72 -13.38
C LYS A 119 0.63 -13.85 -13.22
N VAL A 120 0.81 -12.52 -13.19
CA VAL A 120 -0.30 -11.57 -13.10
C VAL A 120 -1.16 -11.64 -14.36
N ALA A 121 -0.52 -11.60 -15.55
CA ALA A 121 -1.23 -11.69 -16.82
C ALA A 121 -2.06 -12.98 -16.92
N LYS A 122 -1.48 -14.14 -16.63
CA LYS A 122 -2.19 -15.43 -16.60
C LYS A 122 -3.37 -15.44 -15.63
N THR A 123 -3.19 -14.85 -14.45
CA THR A 123 -4.27 -14.76 -13.46
C THR A 123 -5.41 -13.88 -13.98
N ILE A 124 -5.11 -12.73 -14.59
CA ILE A 124 -6.10 -11.83 -15.18
C ILE A 124 -6.84 -12.51 -16.33
N ASP A 125 -6.12 -13.17 -17.21
CA ASP A 125 -6.72 -13.92 -18.34
C ASP A 125 -7.69 -14.99 -17.83
N ALA A 126 -7.29 -15.75 -16.80
CA ALA A 126 -8.13 -16.80 -16.23
C ALA A 126 -9.43 -16.26 -15.60
N VAL A 127 -9.36 -15.18 -14.83
CA VAL A 127 -10.54 -14.59 -14.18
C VAL A 127 -11.44 -13.88 -15.20
N SER A 128 -10.89 -13.34 -16.30
CA SER A 128 -11.65 -12.66 -17.35
C SER A 128 -12.64 -13.56 -18.10
N GLN A 129 -12.54 -14.88 -17.93
CA GLN A 129 -13.50 -15.84 -18.50
C GLN A 129 -14.85 -15.81 -17.77
N ILE A 130 -14.91 -15.25 -16.56
CA ILE A 130 -16.16 -15.14 -15.81
C ILE A 130 -16.91 -13.89 -16.25
N SER A 131 -18.20 -14.05 -16.53
CA SER A 131 -19.06 -12.93 -16.89
C SER A 131 -19.41 -12.04 -15.69
N ASN A 132 -19.66 -10.76 -15.93
CA ASN A 132 -20.09 -9.76 -14.93
C ASN A 132 -19.08 -9.54 -13.79
N ILE A 133 -17.79 -9.65 -14.11
CA ILE A 133 -16.73 -9.23 -13.18
C ILE A 133 -16.16 -7.88 -13.57
N THR A 134 -15.64 -7.19 -12.59
CA THR A 134 -14.86 -5.95 -12.79
C THR A 134 -13.46 -6.19 -12.27
N ILE A 135 -12.45 -5.86 -13.08
CA ILE A 135 -11.05 -5.89 -12.67
C ILE A 135 -10.62 -4.45 -12.42
N GLY A 136 -10.20 -4.16 -11.21
CA GLY A 136 -9.72 -2.84 -10.82
C GLY A 136 -8.28 -2.59 -11.27
N SER A 137 -7.74 -1.44 -10.89
CA SER A 137 -6.36 -1.07 -11.21
C SER A 137 -5.37 -2.06 -10.60
N ILE A 138 -4.33 -2.39 -11.37
CA ILE A 138 -3.23 -3.24 -10.92
C ILE A 138 -2.12 -2.34 -10.40
N GLY A 139 -1.78 -2.48 -9.13
CA GLY A 139 -0.64 -1.83 -8.50
C GLY A 139 0.51 -2.82 -8.32
N PHE A 140 1.73 -2.33 -8.45
CA PHE A 140 2.94 -3.11 -8.18
C PHE A 140 3.61 -2.58 -6.92
N ASP A 141 4.09 -3.48 -6.06
CA ASP A 141 4.71 -3.13 -4.80
C ASP A 141 5.80 -4.16 -4.42
N ILE A 142 6.47 -3.90 -3.32
CA ILE A 142 7.46 -4.79 -2.73
C ILE A 142 6.88 -5.34 -1.43
N GLU A 143 6.87 -6.68 -1.29
CA GLU A 143 6.28 -7.36 -0.13
C GLU A 143 7.04 -7.03 1.16
N ASP A 144 8.36 -7.16 1.14
CA ASP A 144 9.20 -6.82 2.29
C ASP A 144 10.10 -5.62 1.99
N LYS A 145 9.75 -4.48 2.57
CA LYS A 145 10.49 -3.22 2.44
C LYS A 145 11.56 -3.02 3.52
N THR A 146 11.74 -3.96 4.45
CA THR A 146 12.61 -3.82 5.63
C THR A 146 14.05 -3.49 5.26
N ALA A 147 14.62 -4.22 4.30
CA ALA A 147 15.99 -4.00 3.84
C ALA A 147 16.14 -2.62 3.15
N LEU A 148 15.13 -2.20 2.38
CA LEU A 148 15.12 -0.90 1.73
C LEU A 148 15.05 0.24 2.74
N PHE A 149 14.18 0.14 3.74
CA PHE A 149 14.11 1.13 4.81
C PHE A 149 15.42 1.20 5.61
N THR A 150 16.02 0.06 5.91
CA THR A 150 17.33 0.01 6.59
C THR A 150 18.40 0.72 5.77
N SER A 151 18.49 0.44 4.49
CA SER A 151 19.44 1.09 3.58
C SER A 151 19.18 2.59 3.45
N ALA A 152 17.90 2.99 3.34
CA ALA A 152 17.52 4.40 3.29
C ALA A 152 17.91 5.16 4.58
N ARG A 153 17.71 4.54 5.76
CA ARG A 153 18.14 5.11 7.04
C ARG A 153 19.66 5.27 7.10
N GLN A 154 20.42 4.27 6.68
CA GLN A 154 21.88 4.35 6.64
C GLN A 154 22.36 5.53 5.78
N LEU A 155 21.78 5.70 4.57
CA LEU A 155 22.10 6.80 3.70
C LEU A 155 21.73 8.15 4.30
N ALA A 156 20.55 8.26 4.90
CA ALA A 156 20.10 9.48 5.54
C ALA A 156 21.00 9.87 6.72
N PHE A 157 21.35 8.88 7.56
CA PHE A 157 22.24 9.10 8.70
C PHE A 157 23.64 9.54 8.25
N ALA A 158 24.21 8.88 7.23
CA ALA A 158 25.50 9.25 6.67
C ALA A 158 25.53 10.69 6.15
N LYS A 159 24.50 11.12 5.42
CA LYS A 159 24.37 12.50 4.94
C LYS A 159 24.22 13.51 6.08
N ALA A 160 23.41 13.20 7.09
CA ALA A 160 23.24 14.08 8.24
C ALA A 160 24.54 14.25 9.03
N LYS A 161 25.28 13.14 9.22
CA LYS A 161 26.58 13.12 9.89
C LYS A 161 27.60 13.92 9.09
N GLN A 162 27.70 13.72 7.79
CA GLN A 162 28.59 14.49 6.91
C GLN A 162 28.34 16.00 7.02
N LYS A 163 27.05 16.43 6.97
CA LYS A 163 26.69 17.83 7.17
C LYS A 163 27.10 18.36 8.54
N ALA A 164 26.94 17.55 9.58
CA ALA A 164 27.36 17.95 10.93
C ALA A 164 28.87 18.13 11.04
N GLU A 165 29.65 17.24 10.40
CA GLU A 165 31.11 17.35 10.32
C GLU A 165 31.54 18.60 9.55
N GLU A 166 30.93 18.88 8.41
CA GLU A 166 31.19 20.09 7.62
C GLU A 166 30.89 21.36 8.42
N LEU A 167 29.75 21.42 9.11
CA LEU A 167 29.38 22.56 9.95
C LEU A 167 30.31 22.74 11.14
N SER A 168 30.81 21.66 11.73
CA SER A 168 31.76 21.74 12.84
C SER A 168 33.09 22.34 12.39
N ILE A 169 33.56 21.99 11.21
CA ILE A 169 34.78 22.55 10.61
C ILE A 169 34.59 24.04 10.32
N LEU A 170 33.47 24.40 9.66
CA LEU A 170 33.21 25.82 9.28
C LEU A 170 33.01 26.71 10.51
N SER A 171 32.49 26.18 11.60
CA SER A 171 32.31 26.93 12.87
C SER A 171 33.52 26.87 13.79
N ASN A 172 34.59 26.20 13.38
CA ASN A 172 35.77 25.92 14.22
C ASN A 172 35.43 25.34 15.59
N THR A 173 34.49 24.38 15.58
CA THR A 173 34.04 23.68 16.79
C THR A 173 34.34 22.17 16.67
N LYS A 174 34.34 21.46 17.80
CA LYS A 174 34.52 20.01 17.81
C LYS A 174 33.17 19.32 17.87
N LEU A 175 32.89 18.45 16.90
CA LEU A 175 31.69 17.60 16.93
C LEU A 175 31.83 16.53 18.02
N LEU A 176 30.82 16.39 18.87
CA LEU A 176 30.71 15.37 19.91
C LEU A 176 29.62 14.36 19.52
N THR A 177 29.27 13.49 20.49
CA THR A 177 28.17 12.52 20.32
C THR A 177 26.82 13.22 20.11
N PRO A 178 25.92 12.68 19.27
CA PRO A 178 24.59 13.24 19.11
C PRO A 178 23.81 13.27 20.42
N VAL A 179 23.17 14.41 20.72
CA VAL A 179 22.30 14.58 21.89
C VAL A 179 20.92 13.98 21.64
N SER A 180 20.44 14.05 20.38
CA SER A 180 19.16 13.51 19.97
C SER A 180 19.22 13.04 18.52
N ILE A 181 18.56 11.91 18.24
CA ILE A 181 18.38 11.37 16.90
C ILE A 181 16.89 11.06 16.77
N SER A 182 16.25 11.56 15.72
CA SER A 182 14.87 11.23 15.38
C SER A 182 14.78 10.70 13.96
N ASP A 183 13.94 9.70 13.73
CA ASP A 183 13.64 9.08 12.44
C ASP A 183 12.19 9.37 12.07
N ALA A 184 11.96 9.88 10.86
CA ALA A 184 10.64 10.02 10.28
C ALA A 184 10.63 9.29 8.94
N THR A 185 10.01 8.12 8.91
CA THR A 185 9.81 7.31 7.70
C THR A 185 8.42 7.62 7.14
N TYR A 186 8.34 8.02 5.86
CA TYR A 186 7.09 8.28 5.13
C TYR A 186 6.92 7.26 4.00
#